data_f3179d270cd19655345c3fca8d04557d
#
_entry.id   f3179d270cd19655345c3fca8d04557d
#
_cell.length_a   1.000
_cell.length_b   1.000
_cell.length_c   1.000
_cell.angle_alpha   90.00
_cell.angle_beta   90.00
_cell.angle_gamma   90.00
#
_symmetry.space_group_name_H-M   'P 1'
#
loop_
_entity.id
_entity.type
_entity.pdbx_description
1 polymer ?
#
loop_
_entity_poly.entity_id
_entity_poly.type
_entity_poly.pdbx_seq_one_letter_code
_entity_poly.pdbx_strand_id
1 'polypeptide(L)'
;MNHRLLAASALSTAIGLALATQSPPVRAQGAGNPPQVVKDNMARMAKDKLEKCYGINAAAKNDCAEGAHSCAGQSTQARDTKSFVLLPAGDCAKIQGGKLTPA
;
A
#
# COMPACT_ATOMS: atom_id res chain seq x y z
N MET A 1 52.85 11.22 54.64
CA MET A 1 53.03 12.46 53.93
C MET A 1 52.75 12.30 52.48
N ASN A 2 51.94 13.12 52.01
CA ASN A 2 51.65 13.35 50.59
C ASN A 2 50.99 12.26 49.82
N HIS A 3 49.81 12.21 50.08
CA HIS A 3 48.82 11.52 49.39
C HIS A 3 48.32 12.31 48.24
N ARG A 4 48.80 11.98 47.18
CA ARG A 4 48.26 12.49 45.96
C ARG A 4 47.06 11.69 45.58
N LEU A 5 46.03 12.11 46.09
CA LEU A 5 44.75 11.64 45.57
C LEU A 5 44.55 12.23 44.22
N LEU A 6 44.89 11.46 43.26
CA LEU A 6 44.50 11.73 41.91
C LEU A 6 43.10 11.18 41.74
N ALA A 7 42.18 12.04 41.92
CA ALA A 7 40.83 11.77 41.49
C ALA A 7 40.83 11.63 40.01
N ALA A 8 40.89 10.43 39.55
CA ALA A 8 40.56 10.14 38.18
C ALA A 8 39.07 10.37 38.01
N SER A 9 38.75 11.55 37.59
CA SER A 9 37.40 11.80 37.09
C SER A 9 37.25 11.00 35.84
N ALA A 10 36.68 9.86 35.96
CA ALA A 10 36.19 9.15 34.82
C ALA A 10 35.05 9.93 34.22
N LEU A 11 35.35 10.71 33.24
CA LEU A 11 34.37 11.28 32.36
C LEU A 11 33.85 10.15 31.49
N SER A 12 32.92 9.45 32.00
CA SER A 12 32.11 8.59 31.16
C SER A 12 31.14 9.48 30.41
N THR A 13 31.59 10.01 29.35
CA THR A 13 30.69 10.56 28.38
C THR A 13 29.95 9.38 27.75
N ALA A 14 28.90 9.00 28.38
CA ALA A 14 27.94 8.17 27.73
C ALA A 14 27.31 9.03 26.64
N ILE A 15 27.91 9.02 25.51
CA ILE A 15 27.24 9.51 24.31
C ILE A 15 26.20 8.43 24.00
N GLY A 16 25.03 8.62 24.57
CA GLY A 16 23.90 7.90 24.12
C GLY A 16 23.66 8.34 22.68
N LEU A 17 24.18 7.59 21.74
CA LEU A 17 23.66 7.65 20.40
C LEU A 17 22.23 7.13 20.52
N ALA A 18 21.35 8.05 20.74
CA ALA A 18 19.97 7.80 20.43
C ALA A 18 19.95 7.74 18.90
N LEU A 19 20.16 6.58 18.38
CA LEU A 19 19.69 6.26 17.06
C LEU A 19 18.19 6.36 17.15
N ALA A 20 17.71 7.55 16.98
CA ALA A 20 16.34 7.74 16.62
C ALA A 20 16.22 7.08 15.25
N THR A 21 15.87 5.82 15.25
CA THR A 21 15.31 5.21 14.08
C THR A 21 14.01 5.96 13.86
N GLN A 22 14.11 7.03 13.15
CA GLN A 22 12.94 7.68 12.63
C GLN A 22 12.43 6.74 11.57
N SER A 23 11.61 5.84 12.00
CA SER A 23 10.69 5.20 11.09
C SER A 23 9.97 6.35 10.40
N PRO A 24 10.03 6.44 9.08
CA PRO A 24 9.24 7.45 8.43
C PRO A 24 7.81 7.27 8.94
N PRO A 25 7.13 8.35 9.27
CA PRO A 25 5.76 8.24 9.68
C PRO A 25 5.04 7.45 8.60
N VAL A 26 4.52 6.31 8.97
CA VAL A 26 3.56 5.64 8.12
C VAL A 26 2.44 6.66 8.02
N ARG A 27 2.46 7.40 6.95
CA ARG A 27 1.36 8.29 6.66
C ARG A 27 0.14 7.43 6.59
N ALA A 28 -0.71 7.58 7.57
CA ALA A 28 -2.06 7.12 7.42
C ALA A 28 -2.51 7.63 6.06
N GLN A 29 -2.84 6.70 5.17
CA GLN A 29 -3.28 7.07 3.84
C GLN A 29 -4.64 7.72 4.01
N GLY A 30 -4.60 9.03 4.31
CA GLY A 30 -5.78 9.84 4.41
C GLY A 30 -6.42 10.02 3.04
N ALA A 31 -7.71 10.26 3.06
CA ALA A 31 -8.46 10.67 1.89
C ALA A 31 -7.72 11.82 1.19
N GLY A 32 -7.33 11.63 -0.07
CA GLY A 32 -6.66 12.66 -0.88
C GLY A 32 -5.36 12.23 -1.54
N ASN A 33 -4.66 11.21 -1.02
CA ASN A 33 -3.44 10.69 -1.63
C ASN A 33 -3.53 9.17 -1.78
N PRO A 34 -4.14 8.70 -2.86
CA PRO A 34 -4.14 7.27 -3.14
C PRO A 34 -2.71 6.76 -3.35
N PRO A 35 -2.44 5.48 -3.06
CA PRO A 35 -1.15 4.87 -3.35
C PRO A 35 -0.74 5.06 -4.81
N GLN A 36 0.56 5.09 -5.07
CA GLN A 36 1.06 5.30 -6.43
C GLN A 36 0.51 4.28 -7.42
N VAL A 37 0.37 3.02 -7.00
CA VAL A 37 -0.18 1.97 -7.87
C VAL A 37 -1.63 2.27 -8.29
N VAL A 38 -2.41 2.89 -7.43
CA VAL A 38 -3.78 3.30 -7.75
C VAL A 38 -3.78 4.43 -8.76
N LYS A 39 -2.90 5.42 -8.58
CA LYS A 39 -2.72 6.52 -9.54
C LYS A 39 -2.29 6.01 -10.90
N ASP A 40 -1.37 5.06 -10.93
CA ASP A 40 -0.88 4.47 -12.17
C ASP A 40 -1.98 3.67 -12.88
N ASN A 41 -2.79 2.94 -12.13
CA ASN A 41 -3.93 2.22 -12.67
C ASN A 41 -4.99 3.16 -13.26
N MET A 42 -5.26 4.26 -12.58
CA MET A 42 -6.21 5.27 -13.08
C MET A 42 -5.70 5.93 -14.37
N ALA A 43 -4.42 6.28 -14.41
CA ALA A 43 -3.80 6.86 -15.60
C ALA A 43 -3.82 5.87 -16.78
N ARG A 44 -3.50 4.61 -16.51
CA ARG A 44 -3.53 3.54 -17.51
C ARG A 44 -4.94 3.30 -18.03
N MET A 45 -5.92 3.31 -17.13
CA MET A 45 -7.33 3.16 -17.50
C MET A 45 -7.78 4.25 -18.47
N ALA A 46 -7.39 5.50 -18.21
CA ALA A 46 -7.76 6.62 -19.08
C ALA A 46 -7.02 6.55 -20.42
N LYS A 47 -5.73 6.24 -20.40
CA LYS A 47 -4.88 6.21 -21.60
C LYS A 47 -5.24 5.06 -22.53
N ASP A 48 -5.46 3.88 -21.99
CA ASP A 48 -5.64 2.66 -22.76
C ASP A 48 -7.12 2.28 -22.92
N LYS A 49 -8.02 3.12 -22.45
CA LYS A 49 -9.48 2.89 -22.48
C LYS A 49 -9.85 1.54 -21.86
N LEU A 50 -9.35 1.31 -20.65
CA LEU A 50 -9.65 0.11 -19.90
C LEU A 50 -10.98 0.24 -19.18
N GLU A 51 -11.60 -0.89 -18.90
CA GLU A 51 -12.82 -0.97 -18.08
C GLU A 51 -12.57 -1.76 -16.82
N LYS A 52 -13.36 -1.47 -15.80
CA LYS A 52 -13.34 -2.23 -14.55
C LYS A 52 -14.17 -3.49 -14.71
N CYS A 53 -13.56 -4.65 -14.51
CA CYS A 53 -14.25 -5.93 -14.53
C CYS A 53 -14.27 -6.53 -13.14
N TYR A 54 -15.43 -6.59 -12.51
CA TYR A 54 -15.60 -7.08 -11.14
C TYR A 54 -15.87 -8.58 -11.13
N GLY A 55 -15.43 -9.23 -10.05
CA GLY A 55 -15.76 -10.62 -9.77
C GLY A 55 -14.92 -11.65 -10.50
N ILE A 56 -13.79 -11.27 -11.08
CA ILE A 56 -12.93 -12.19 -11.86
C ILE A 56 -11.50 -12.30 -11.35
N ASN A 57 -11.14 -11.56 -10.32
CA ASN A 57 -9.77 -11.53 -9.80
C ASN A 57 -9.37 -12.83 -9.11
N ALA A 58 -8.09 -13.16 -9.17
CA ALA A 58 -7.50 -14.10 -8.24
C ALA A 58 -7.24 -13.39 -6.91
N ALA A 59 -7.08 -14.14 -5.82
CA ALA A 59 -6.76 -13.57 -4.53
C ALA A 59 -5.46 -12.75 -4.61
N ALA A 60 -5.44 -11.57 -4.02
CA ALA A 60 -4.33 -10.63 -4.01
C ALA A 60 -3.88 -10.15 -5.41
N LYS A 61 -4.72 -10.30 -6.42
CA LYS A 61 -4.41 -9.94 -7.82
C LYS A 61 -5.39 -8.92 -8.42
N ASN A 62 -6.17 -8.25 -7.60
CA ASN A 62 -7.06 -7.19 -8.06
C ASN A 62 -6.27 -5.90 -8.35
N ASP A 63 -6.75 -5.12 -9.32
CA ASP A 63 -6.17 -3.81 -9.60
C ASP A 63 -6.67 -2.76 -8.61
N CYS A 64 -7.91 -2.87 -8.19
CA CYS A 64 -8.50 -2.06 -7.12
C CYS A 64 -9.82 -2.70 -6.67
N ALA A 65 -10.48 -2.08 -5.71
CA ALA A 65 -11.77 -2.57 -5.20
C ALA A 65 -12.60 -1.43 -4.64
N GLU A 66 -13.89 -1.71 -4.48
CA GLU A 66 -14.79 -0.89 -3.69
C GLU A 66 -14.82 -1.42 -2.26
N GLY A 67 -14.89 -0.54 -1.28
CA GLY A 67 -15.04 -0.92 0.13
C GLY A 67 -13.72 -1.16 0.86
N ALA A 68 -13.71 -2.15 1.76
CA ALA A 68 -12.64 -2.34 2.75
C ALA A 68 -11.27 -2.71 2.16
N HIS A 69 -11.23 -3.29 0.96
CA HIS A 69 -10.01 -3.71 0.28
C HIS A 69 -9.80 -2.90 -0.99
N SER A 70 -9.78 -1.58 -0.85
CA SER A 70 -9.81 -0.65 -1.98
C SER A 70 -8.48 -0.47 -2.71
N CYS A 71 -7.40 -1.10 -2.26
CA CYS A 71 -6.10 -0.98 -2.91
C CYS A 71 -5.78 -2.17 -3.81
N ALA A 72 -4.92 -1.94 -4.79
CA ALA A 72 -4.44 -2.99 -5.66
C ALA A 72 -3.77 -4.12 -4.87
N GLY A 73 -4.09 -5.35 -5.20
CA GLY A 73 -3.51 -6.53 -4.55
C GLY A 73 -4.03 -6.82 -3.15
N GLN A 74 -5.05 -6.11 -2.67
CA GLN A 74 -5.56 -6.26 -1.30
C GLN A 74 -6.74 -7.24 -1.18
N SER A 75 -7.22 -7.80 -2.27
CA SER A 75 -8.31 -8.76 -2.22
C SER A 75 -7.88 -10.03 -1.47
N THR A 76 -8.69 -10.46 -0.51
CA THR A 76 -8.41 -11.65 0.29
C THR A 76 -9.01 -12.92 -0.31
N GLN A 77 -9.83 -12.80 -1.33
CA GLN A 77 -10.50 -13.92 -1.96
C GLN A 77 -10.55 -13.77 -3.47
N ALA A 78 -10.55 -14.89 -4.16
CA ALA A 78 -10.75 -14.93 -5.60
C ALA A 78 -12.19 -14.58 -5.93
N ARG A 79 -12.40 -13.98 -7.10
CA ARG A 79 -13.72 -13.61 -7.61
C ARG A 79 -14.55 -12.75 -6.65
N ASP A 80 -13.86 -11.85 -5.98
CA ASP A 80 -14.50 -10.90 -5.10
C ASP A 80 -15.34 -9.93 -5.91
N THR A 81 -16.62 -9.88 -5.64
CA THR A 81 -17.58 -9.04 -6.38
C THR A 81 -17.34 -7.55 -6.21
N LYS A 82 -16.54 -7.14 -5.26
CA LYS A 82 -16.16 -5.74 -5.03
C LYS A 82 -14.79 -5.39 -5.57
N SER A 83 -14.01 -6.39 -5.97
CA SER A 83 -12.69 -6.21 -6.55
C SER A 83 -12.76 -6.27 -8.06
N PHE A 84 -11.97 -5.44 -8.71
CA PHE A 84 -11.92 -5.42 -10.17
C PHE A 84 -10.50 -5.58 -10.72
N VAL A 85 -10.45 -6.05 -11.93
CA VAL A 85 -9.27 -6.06 -12.77
C VAL A 85 -9.53 -5.14 -13.95
N LEU A 86 -8.53 -4.40 -14.38
CA LEU A 86 -8.64 -3.53 -15.54
C LEU A 86 -8.41 -4.33 -16.81
N LEU A 87 -9.36 -4.25 -17.73
CA LEU A 87 -9.33 -4.96 -19.01
C LEU A 87 -9.61 -3.98 -20.14
N PRO A 88 -9.15 -4.26 -21.37
CA PRO A 88 -9.60 -3.52 -22.53
C PRO A 88 -11.13 -3.48 -22.63
N ALA A 89 -11.67 -2.35 -23.06
CA ALA A 89 -13.10 -2.16 -23.17
C ALA A 89 -13.74 -3.27 -24.02
N GLY A 90 -14.80 -3.88 -23.49
CA GLY A 90 -15.50 -4.99 -24.12
C GLY A 90 -15.07 -6.39 -23.67
N ASP A 91 -13.90 -6.52 -23.05
CA ASP A 91 -13.39 -7.85 -22.66
C ASP A 91 -14.09 -8.41 -21.43
N CYS A 92 -14.59 -7.57 -20.53
CA CYS A 92 -15.31 -8.02 -19.35
C CYS A 92 -16.54 -8.86 -19.72
N ALA A 93 -17.25 -8.47 -20.75
CA ALA A 93 -18.44 -9.19 -21.23
C ALA A 93 -18.12 -10.60 -21.76
N LYS A 94 -16.88 -10.85 -22.10
CA LYS A 94 -16.40 -12.16 -22.61
C LYS A 94 -16.03 -13.12 -21.49
N ILE A 95 -15.97 -12.65 -20.25
CA ILE A 95 -15.51 -13.44 -19.12
C ILE A 95 -16.70 -13.84 -18.27
N GLN A 96 -16.83 -15.14 -18.03
CA GLN A 96 -17.92 -15.65 -17.21
C GLN A 96 -17.82 -15.12 -15.79
N GLY A 97 -18.90 -14.51 -15.31
CA GLY A 97 -18.97 -13.90 -13.98
C GLY A 97 -18.47 -12.48 -13.93
N GLY A 98 -17.91 -11.94 -15.01
CA GLY A 98 -17.47 -10.56 -15.08
C GLY A 98 -18.64 -9.58 -15.06
N LYS A 99 -18.53 -8.53 -14.25
CA LYS A 99 -19.52 -7.47 -14.12
C LYS A 99 -18.85 -6.12 -14.25
N LEU A 100 -19.52 -5.16 -14.85
CA LEU A 100 -19.01 -3.79 -14.96
C LEU A 100 -19.28 -2.96 -13.70
N THR A 101 -20.03 -3.50 -12.76
CA THR A 101 -20.40 -2.86 -11.50
C THR A 101 -20.15 -3.82 -10.33
N PRO A 102 -19.77 -3.29 -9.14
CA PRO A 102 -19.67 -4.14 -7.95
C PRO A 102 -21.04 -4.67 -7.52
N ALA A 103 -21.00 -5.82 -6.87
CA ALA A 103 -22.22 -6.42 -6.32
C ALA A 103 -22.24 -6.36 -4.79
#